data_2b49fbfadf8322dd1961d2180086875f
#
_entry.id   2b49fbfadf8322dd1961d2180086875f
#
_cell.length_a   1.000
_cell.length_b   1.000
_cell.length_c   1.000
_cell.angle_alpha   90.00
_cell.angle_beta   90.00
_cell.angle_gamma   90.00
#
_symmetry.space_group_name_H-M   'P 1'
#
loop_
_entity.id
_entity.type
_entity.pdbx_description
1 polymer ?
#
loop_
_entity_poly.entity_id
_entity_poly.type
_entity_poly.pdbx_seq_one_letter_code
_entity_poly.pdbx_strand_id
1 'polypeptide(L)'
;HLQILLQKADQLKKTIAQGAPDQLLQEKANIEQRIAATRKEAERMAVWGDFSAERIAELKIAGYELRYFVCPNKQFEPEWGIAVTEQGSHTYFVQVSKTGEVLPELPDFCHEQVLNEKSAADLQKDIDGLNGLLVAQNARIELWAKENIPALEKELQDIRQQIDWQRVTLSTDTIAEGSLKLLEGFCPIDKEKELNQLLEQQGVYYQEEDPTEEDKTPIKLHNNWFARLFEPLTGMYGWPSYQEFDPTPILGPFFLLFFSLCIGDAGYGLALILVGFLIYKDKLKIDMFKGMGPIIMALGVGSTIVGY
;
A
#
# COMPACT_ATOMS: atom_id res chain seq x y z
N HIS A 1 23.40 -7.34 -20.07
CA HIS A 1 22.04 -7.50 -20.64
C HIS A 1 21.07 -7.99 -19.56
N LEU A 2 21.45 -8.99 -18.75
CA LEU A 2 20.64 -9.52 -17.65
C LEU A 2 20.25 -8.45 -16.62
N GLN A 3 21.18 -7.58 -16.21
CA GLN A 3 20.89 -6.50 -15.27
C GLN A 3 19.84 -5.50 -15.80
N ILE A 4 19.87 -5.21 -17.09
CA ILE A 4 18.89 -4.32 -17.73
C ILE A 4 17.50 -4.95 -17.71
N LEU A 5 17.40 -6.25 -18.00
CA LEU A 5 16.12 -6.99 -17.93
C LEU A 5 15.56 -7.04 -16.50
N LEU A 6 16.42 -7.26 -15.51
CA LEU A 6 16.02 -7.24 -14.09
C LEU A 6 15.48 -5.86 -13.66
N GLN A 7 16.18 -4.78 -14.01
CA GLN A 7 15.71 -3.41 -13.72
C GLN A 7 14.36 -3.12 -14.39
N LYS A 8 14.22 -3.53 -15.67
CA LYS A 8 12.96 -3.35 -16.40
C LYS A 8 11.82 -4.16 -15.76
N ALA A 9 12.08 -5.40 -15.36
CA ALA A 9 11.10 -6.23 -14.67
C ALA A 9 10.65 -5.61 -13.33
N ASP A 10 11.57 -5.02 -12.57
CA ASP A 10 11.24 -4.38 -11.29
C ASP A 10 10.44 -3.08 -11.48
N GLN A 11 10.76 -2.28 -12.51
CA GLN A 11 9.95 -1.12 -12.86
C GLN A 11 8.51 -1.49 -13.25
N LEU A 12 8.36 -2.52 -14.10
CA LEU A 12 7.03 -3.01 -14.50
C LEU A 12 6.24 -3.52 -13.30
N LYS A 13 6.87 -4.32 -12.42
CA LYS A 13 6.23 -4.77 -11.17
C LYS A 13 5.75 -3.61 -10.32
N LYS A 14 6.58 -2.58 -10.14
CA LYS A 14 6.22 -1.39 -9.38
C LYS A 14 5.00 -0.71 -9.98
N THR A 15 5.00 -0.44 -11.29
CA THR A 15 3.90 0.22 -11.99
C THR A 15 2.59 -0.59 -11.91
N ILE A 16 2.68 -1.92 -12.09
CA ILE A 16 1.51 -2.82 -11.96
C ILE A 16 0.97 -2.80 -10.52
N ALA A 17 1.83 -2.87 -9.51
CA ALA A 17 1.44 -2.85 -8.11
C ALA A 17 0.80 -1.51 -7.68
N GLN A 18 1.26 -0.40 -8.23
CA GLN A 18 0.73 0.94 -7.99
C GLN A 18 -0.58 1.21 -8.76
N GLY A 19 -0.86 0.42 -9.80
CA GLY A 19 -2.03 0.57 -10.67
C GLY A 19 -1.96 1.75 -11.63
N ALA A 20 -0.86 2.52 -11.63
CA ALA A 20 -0.65 3.66 -12.53
C ALA A 20 0.82 4.07 -12.58
N PRO A 21 1.26 4.81 -13.63
CA PRO A 21 2.59 5.40 -13.69
C PRO A 21 2.77 6.49 -12.62
N ASP A 22 4.00 6.66 -12.17
CA ASP A 22 4.37 7.62 -11.12
C ASP A 22 3.84 9.04 -11.41
N GLN A 23 3.78 9.46 -12.67
CA GLN A 23 3.28 10.77 -13.06
C GLN A 23 1.80 10.99 -12.69
N LEU A 24 0.92 10.04 -13.00
CA LEU A 24 -0.51 10.15 -12.66
C LEU A 24 -0.74 10.13 -11.15
N LEU A 25 0.06 9.35 -10.43
CA LEU A 25 0.01 9.30 -8.96
C LEU A 25 0.51 10.59 -8.33
N GLN A 26 1.52 11.22 -8.91
CA GLN A 26 2.03 12.51 -8.45
C GLN A 26 1.04 13.65 -8.69
N GLU A 27 0.35 13.65 -9.84
CA GLU A 27 -0.74 14.59 -10.10
C GLU A 27 -1.86 14.44 -9.05
N LYS A 28 -2.25 13.22 -8.73
CA LYS A 28 -3.23 12.93 -7.66
C LYS A 28 -2.75 13.46 -6.31
N ALA A 29 -1.52 13.14 -5.92
CA ALA A 29 -0.94 13.59 -4.65
C ALA A 29 -0.89 15.13 -4.53
N ASN A 30 -0.58 15.83 -5.63
CA ASN A 30 -0.60 17.29 -5.67
C ASN A 30 -2.02 17.86 -5.45
N ILE A 31 -3.05 17.23 -6.04
CA ILE A 31 -4.45 17.65 -5.83
C ILE A 31 -4.84 17.41 -4.36
N GLU A 32 -4.52 16.26 -3.79
CA GLU A 32 -4.79 15.93 -2.38
C GLU A 32 -4.09 16.90 -1.42
N GLN A 33 -2.85 17.27 -1.70
CA GLN A 33 -2.09 18.25 -0.92
C GLN A 33 -2.74 19.64 -0.99
N ARG A 34 -3.20 20.06 -2.17
CA ARG A 34 -3.91 21.34 -2.33
C ARG A 34 -5.23 21.34 -1.57
N ILE A 35 -6.00 20.25 -1.62
CA ILE A 35 -7.23 20.10 -0.84
C ILE A 35 -6.95 20.25 0.65
N ALA A 36 -5.92 19.54 1.16
CA ALA A 36 -5.54 19.61 2.57
C ALA A 36 -5.11 21.03 3.00
N ALA A 37 -4.33 21.72 2.18
CA ALA A 37 -3.90 23.08 2.43
C ALA A 37 -5.09 24.06 2.43
N THR A 38 -5.97 23.97 1.42
CA THR A 38 -7.15 24.85 1.30
C THR A 38 -8.13 24.57 2.45
N ARG A 39 -8.29 23.30 2.88
CA ARG A 39 -9.15 22.96 4.02
C ARG A 39 -8.63 23.57 5.32
N LYS A 40 -7.34 23.47 5.58
CA LYS A 40 -6.72 24.08 6.75
C LYS A 40 -6.89 25.61 6.75
N GLU A 41 -6.80 26.22 5.58
CA GLU A 41 -7.04 27.65 5.44
C GLU A 41 -8.51 28.00 5.62
N ALA A 42 -9.45 27.23 5.10
CA ALA A 42 -10.88 27.41 5.30
C ALA A 42 -11.26 27.30 6.79
N GLU A 43 -10.68 26.34 7.52
CA GLU A 43 -10.87 26.20 8.97
C GLU A 43 -10.36 27.43 9.72
N ARG A 44 -9.20 27.98 9.32
CA ARG A 44 -8.65 29.21 9.90
C ARG A 44 -9.52 30.42 9.60
N MET A 45 -10.11 30.48 8.41
CA MET A 45 -10.97 31.58 7.97
C MET A 45 -12.39 31.48 8.57
N ALA A 46 -12.86 30.28 8.87
CA ALA A 46 -14.22 30.07 9.42
C ALA A 46 -14.47 30.82 10.74
N VAL A 47 -13.43 31.04 11.54
CA VAL A 47 -13.50 31.80 12.80
C VAL A 47 -13.93 33.25 12.58
N TRP A 48 -13.60 33.82 11.43
CA TRP A 48 -13.89 35.21 11.09
C TRP A 48 -15.29 35.41 10.49
N GLY A 49 -16.06 34.29 10.35
CA GLY A 49 -17.40 34.33 9.77
C GLY A 49 -17.36 34.44 8.25
N ASP A 50 -18.54 34.63 7.67
CA ASP A 50 -18.70 34.79 6.23
C ASP A 50 -18.65 36.29 5.88
N PHE A 51 -17.63 36.67 5.13
CA PHE A 51 -17.44 38.03 4.66
C PHE A 51 -17.30 38.07 3.14
N SER A 52 -17.71 39.21 2.56
CA SER A 52 -17.49 39.46 1.14
C SER A 52 -16.19 40.19 0.91
N ALA A 53 -15.29 39.65 0.13
CA ALA A 53 -14.06 40.31 -0.29
C ALA A 53 -14.36 41.67 -0.99
N GLU A 54 -15.48 41.74 -1.74
CA GLU A 54 -15.93 42.97 -2.40
C GLU A 54 -16.24 44.05 -1.38
N ARG A 55 -16.99 43.76 -0.29
CA ARG A 55 -17.29 44.72 0.78
C ARG A 55 -16.05 45.20 1.53
N ILE A 56 -15.08 44.30 1.75
CA ILE A 56 -13.80 44.73 2.35
C ILE A 56 -13.05 45.65 1.41
N ALA A 57 -13.06 45.38 0.09
CA ALA A 57 -12.46 46.27 -0.90
C ALA A 57 -13.17 47.65 -0.94
N GLU A 58 -14.51 47.68 -0.86
CA GLU A 58 -15.29 48.92 -0.78
C GLU A 58 -14.92 49.75 0.47
N LEU A 59 -14.76 49.09 1.63
CA LEU A 59 -14.33 49.77 2.85
C LEU A 59 -12.91 50.34 2.72
N LYS A 60 -11.99 49.63 2.09
CA LYS A 60 -10.64 50.13 1.79
C LYS A 60 -10.67 51.37 0.88
N ILE A 61 -11.52 51.34 -0.16
CA ILE A 61 -11.69 52.47 -1.08
C ILE A 61 -12.31 53.68 -0.34
N ALA A 62 -13.22 53.43 0.61
CA ALA A 62 -13.81 54.46 1.46
C ALA A 62 -12.84 54.99 2.53
N GLY A 63 -11.58 54.56 2.54
CA GLY A 63 -10.54 55.04 3.47
C GLY A 63 -10.57 54.36 4.83
N TYR A 64 -11.15 53.16 4.94
CA TYR A 64 -11.09 52.36 6.17
C TYR A 64 -10.03 51.30 6.06
N GLU A 65 -9.28 51.08 7.16
CA GLU A 65 -8.30 50.03 7.32
C GLU A 65 -8.82 49.01 8.32
N LEU A 66 -8.76 47.72 7.99
CA LEU A 66 -9.19 46.61 8.82
C LEU A 66 -7.97 45.80 9.23
N ARG A 67 -7.76 45.70 10.55
CA ARG A 67 -6.71 44.83 11.11
C ARG A 67 -7.34 43.78 12.00
N TYR A 68 -6.84 42.57 11.93
CA TYR A 68 -7.43 41.38 12.53
C TYR A 68 -6.52 40.87 13.64
N PHE A 69 -7.08 40.67 14.84
CA PHE A 69 -6.32 40.28 16.00
C PHE A 69 -6.94 39.11 16.75
N VAL A 70 -6.09 38.39 17.48
CA VAL A 70 -6.48 37.33 18.41
C VAL A 70 -5.85 37.63 19.78
N CYS A 71 -6.63 37.51 20.84
CA CYS A 71 -6.16 37.64 22.22
C CYS A 71 -6.81 36.62 23.14
N PRO A 72 -6.26 36.32 24.34
CA PRO A 72 -6.93 35.51 25.35
C PRO A 72 -8.25 36.09 25.80
N ASN A 73 -9.34 35.31 25.92
CA ASN A 73 -10.68 35.79 26.30
C ASN A 73 -10.72 36.62 27.58
N LYS A 74 -9.91 36.24 28.57
CA LYS A 74 -9.89 36.95 29.88
C LYS A 74 -9.25 38.32 29.85
N GLN A 75 -8.58 38.67 28.78
CA GLN A 75 -7.78 39.87 28.64
C GLN A 75 -8.31 40.78 27.51
N PHE A 76 -9.40 40.41 26.86
CA PHE A 76 -10.01 41.22 25.81
C PHE A 76 -10.76 42.42 26.44
N GLU A 77 -10.49 43.63 25.91
CA GLU A 77 -11.19 44.86 26.24
C GLU A 77 -12.00 45.36 25.04
N PRO A 78 -13.29 45.68 25.21
CA PRO A 78 -14.15 46.13 24.10
C PRO A 78 -13.68 47.41 23.40
N GLU A 79 -12.81 48.18 24.06
CA GLU A 79 -12.23 49.42 23.50
C GLU A 79 -11.21 49.16 22.38
N TRP A 80 -10.67 47.93 22.28
CA TRP A 80 -9.65 47.58 21.29
C TRP A 80 -10.22 47.33 19.91
N GLY A 81 -11.49 46.97 19.81
CA GLY A 81 -12.14 46.68 18.54
C GLY A 81 -13.42 45.89 18.67
N ILE A 82 -13.95 45.45 17.55
CA ILE A 82 -15.20 44.69 17.45
C ILE A 82 -14.89 43.21 17.57
N ALA A 83 -15.38 42.55 18.62
CA ALA A 83 -15.30 41.11 18.78
C ALA A 83 -16.13 40.42 17.69
N VAL A 84 -15.52 39.50 16.95
CA VAL A 84 -16.17 38.72 15.89
C VAL A 84 -16.68 37.41 16.47
N THR A 85 -15.80 36.69 17.18
CA THR A 85 -16.16 35.39 17.79
C THR A 85 -15.22 35.04 18.93
N GLU A 86 -15.68 34.16 19.81
CA GLU A 86 -14.86 33.54 20.85
C GLU A 86 -14.74 32.03 20.51
N GLN A 87 -13.52 31.53 20.39
CA GLN A 87 -13.26 30.11 20.15
C GLN A 87 -12.21 29.57 21.12
N GLY A 88 -12.59 28.63 21.94
CA GLY A 88 -11.74 28.04 22.97
C GLY A 88 -11.36 29.07 24.01
N SER A 89 -10.07 29.39 24.19
CA SER A 89 -9.53 30.35 25.11
C SER A 89 -9.21 31.72 24.50
N HIS A 90 -9.59 31.95 23.24
CA HIS A 90 -9.23 33.15 22.49
C HIS A 90 -10.43 33.87 21.92
N THR A 91 -10.36 35.21 21.96
CA THR A 91 -11.27 36.14 21.31
C THR A 91 -10.63 36.65 20.02
N TYR A 92 -11.38 36.58 18.95
CA TYR A 92 -11.02 37.10 17.63
C TYR A 92 -11.75 38.43 17.42
N PHE A 93 -11.03 39.49 17.11
CA PHE A 93 -11.62 40.82 16.97
C PHE A 93 -11.00 41.59 15.81
N VAL A 94 -11.75 42.56 15.30
CA VAL A 94 -11.37 43.42 14.19
C VAL A 94 -11.21 44.84 14.70
N GLN A 95 -10.10 45.46 14.42
CA GLN A 95 -9.85 46.87 14.64
C GLN A 95 -10.12 47.62 13.33
N VAL A 96 -11.01 48.58 13.36
CA VAL A 96 -11.41 49.40 12.21
C VAL A 96 -10.93 50.82 12.43
N SER A 97 -10.15 51.37 11.51
CA SER A 97 -9.64 52.74 11.56
C SER A 97 -9.88 53.46 10.25
N LYS A 98 -9.95 54.79 10.28
CA LYS A 98 -9.81 55.59 9.07
C LYS A 98 -8.33 55.83 8.78
N THR A 99 -7.99 55.89 7.51
CA THR A 99 -6.63 56.17 7.07
C THR A 99 -6.08 57.45 7.72
N GLY A 100 -5.04 57.32 8.54
CA GLY A 100 -4.43 58.43 9.28
C GLY A 100 -4.91 58.59 10.74
N GLU A 101 -5.79 57.74 11.24
CA GLU A 101 -6.24 57.69 12.63
C GLU A 101 -5.22 56.92 13.49
N VAL A 102 -4.83 57.49 14.64
CA VAL A 102 -3.93 56.82 15.58
C VAL A 102 -4.74 55.86 16.43
N LEU A 103 -4.53 54.60 16.25
CA LEU A 103 -5.17 53.52 17.02
C LEU A 103 -4.45 53.33 18.37
N PRO A 104 -5.15 52.83 19.39
CA PRO A 104 -4.51 52.43 20.63
C PRO A 104 -3.51 51.31 20.39
N GLU A 105 -2.34 51.39 21.01
CA GLU A 105 -1.35 50.31 20.98
C GLU A 105 -1.92 49.12 21.72
N LEU A 106 -1.90 47.95 21.03
CA LEU A 106 -2.38 46.71 21.63
C LEU A 106 -1.25 46.03 22.41
N PRO A 107 -1.55 45.40 23.55
CA PRO A 107 -0.56 44.62 24.31
C PRO A 107 0.09 43.49 23.50
N ASP A 108 1.30 43.09 23.89
CA ASP A 108 2.10 42.06 23.22
C ASP A 108 1.41 40.68 23.11
N PHE A 109 0.42 40.39 23.94
CA PHE A 109 -0.37 39.16 23.87
C PHE A 109 -1.46 39.17 22.80
N CYS A 110 -1.72 40.32 22.15
CA CYS A 110 -2.60 40.44 20.99
C CYS A 110 -1.80 40.20 19.73
N HIS A 111 -2.10 39.11 19.05
CA HIS A 111 -1.39 38.74 17.83
C HIS A 111 -2.16 39.12 16.59
N GLU A 112 -1.54 39.90 15.71
CA GLU A 112 -2.13 40.28 14.43
C GLU A 112 -2.19 39.05 13.50
N GLN A 113 -3.33 38.89 12.84
CA GLN A 113 -3.57 37.82 11.87
C GLN A 113 -3.70 38.43 10.48
N VAL A 114 -2.95 37.86 9.54
CA VAL A 114 -3.12 38.20 8.13
C VAL A 114 -4.18 37.25 7.56
N LEU A 115 -5.30 37.80 7.12
CA LEU A 115 -6.37 37.01 6.53
C LEU A 115 -6.16 36.83 5.03
N ASN A 116 -6.69 35.72 4.52
CA ASN A 116 -6.81 35.49 3.09
C ASN A 116 -7.87 36.43 2.50
N GLU A 117 -7.73 36.78 1.23
CA GLU A 117 -8.73 37.58 0.52
C GLU A 117 -10.04 36.82 0.30
N LYS A 118 -10.01 35.48 0.37
CA LYS A 118 -11.16 34.61 0.22
C LYS A 118 -11.81 34.28 1.55
N SER A 119 -13.14 34.31 1.59
CA SER A 119 -13.92 33.86 2.74
C SER A 119 -13.85 32.33 2.91
N ALA A 120 -14.26 31.83 4.08
CA ALA A 120 -14.37 30.38 4.31
C ALA A 120 -15.33 29.72 3.30
N ALA A 121 -16.43 30.40 2.91
CA ALA A 121 -17.38 29.91 1.93
C ALA A 121 -16.77 29.81 0.51
N ASP A 122 -15.92 30.79 0.13
CA ASP A 122 -15.24 30.73 -1.17
C ASP A 122 -14.15 29.66 -1.20
N LEU A 123 -13.41 29.49 -0.10
CA LEU A 123 -12.45 28.40 0.04
C LEU A 123 -13.14 27.02 0.00
N GLN A 124 -14.36 26.90 0.52
CA GLN A 124 -15.14 25.68 0.42
C GLN A 124 -15.53 25.37 -1.03
N LYS A 125 -15.91 26.39 -1.83
CA LYS A 125 -16.13 26.19 -3.28
C LYS A 125 -14.87 25.75 -4.02
N ASP A 126 -13.71 26.32 -3.64
CA ASP A 126 -12.42 25.89 -4.19
C ASP A 126 -12.15 24.42 -3.84
N ILE A 127 -12.43 23.98 -2.59
CA ILE A 127 -12.31 22.57 -2.16
C ILE A 127 -13.23 21.68 -2.98
N ASP A 128 -14.48 22.09 -3.21
CA ASP A 128 -15.44 21.30 -4.01
C ASP A 128 -14.97 21.17 -5.47
N GLY A 129 -14.41 22.24 -6.05
CA GLY A 129 -13.78 22.20 -7.35
C GLY A 129 -12.58 21.25 -7.42
N LEU A 130 -11.70 21.29 -6.39
CA LEU A 130 -10.55 20.39 -6.29
C LEU A 130 -10.98 18.92 -6.09
N ASN A 131 -12.04 18.67 -5.32
CA ASN A 131 -12.62 17.32 -5.19
C ASN A 131 -13.14 16.80 -6.53
N GLY A 132 -13.77 17.66 -7.36
CA GLY A 132 -14.14 17.30 -8.72
C GLY A 132 -12.94 16.89 -9.58
N LEU A 133 -11.82 17.63 -9.48
CA LEU A 133 -10.58 17.26 -10.16
C LEU A 133 -9.99 15.94 -9.64
N LEU A 134 -10.07 15.68 -8.34
CA LEU A 134 -9.62 14.42 -7.74
C LEU A 134 -10.43 13.22 -8.24
N VAL A 135 -11.76 13.37 -8.36
CA VAL A 135 -12.64 12.35 -8.93
C VAL A 135 -12.27 12.06 -10.39
N ALA A 136 -12.06 13.11 -11.19
CA ALA A 136 -11.63 12.96 -12.59
C ALA A 136 -10.26 12.29 -12.70
N GLN A 137 -9.31 12.64 -11.83
CA GLN A 137 -7.98 12.02 -11.81
C GLN A 137 -8.04 10.55 -11.41
N ASN A 138 -8.86 10.18 -10.42
CA ASN A 138 -9.07 8.78 -10.06
C ASN A 138 -9.68 7.98 -11.23
N ALA A 139 -10.68 8.51 -11.91
CA ALA A 139 -11.26 7.87 -13.10
C ALA A 139 -10.22 7.67 -14.21
N ARG A 140 -9.31 8.64 -14.38
CA ARG A 140 -8.22 8.57 -15.34
C ARG A 140 -7.20 7.46 -14.98
N ILE A 141 -6.89 7.31 -13.69
CA ILE A 141 -6.05 6.24 -13.18
C ILE A 141 -6.70 4.87 -13.40
N GLU A 142 -7.99 4.73 -13.08
CA GLU A 142 -8.74 3.48 -13.28
C GLU A 142 -8.81 3.09 -14.76
N LEU A 143 -9.07 4.04 -15.65
CA LEU A 143 -9.10 3.80 -17.09
C LEU A 143 -7.72 3.35 -17.59
N TRP A 144 -6.67 4.07 -17.19
CA TRP A 144 -5.31 3.72 -17.55
C TRP A 144 -4.95 2.30 -17.08
N ALA A 145 -5.28 1.97 -15.82
CA ALA A 145 -5.04 0.65 -15.25
C ALA A 145 -5.74 -0.45 -16.06
N LYS A 146 -7.01 -0.25 -16.37
CA LYS A 146 -7.81 -1.22 -17.15
C LYS A 146 -7.25 -1.45 -18.54
N GLU A 147 -6.75 -0.41 -19.19
CA GLU A 147 -6.23 -0.49 -20.56
C GLU A 147 -4.79 -1.05 -20.61
N ASN A 148 -3.94 -0.70 -19.65
CA ASN A 148 -2.52 -0.94 -19.74
C ASN A 148 -2.01 -2.11 -18.88
N ILE A 149 -2.60 -2.38 -17.71
CA ILE A 149 -2.11 -3.43 -16.82
C ILE A 149 -2.02 -4.81 -17.50
N PRO A 150 -3.04 -5.28 -18.27
CA PRO A 150 -2.95 -6.58 -18.91
C PRO A 150 -1.78 -6.70 -19.91
N ALA A 151 -1.47 -5.60 -20.62
CA ALA A 151 -0.33 -5.56 -21.54
C ALA A 151 1.01 -5.58 -20.79
N LEU A 152 1.10 -4.84 -19.67
CA LEU A 152 2.29 -4.80 -18.82
C LEU A 152 2.54 -6.13 -18.11
N GLU A 153 1.49 -6.84 -17.70
CA GLU A 153 1.60 -8.18 -17.12
C GLU A 153 2.15 -9.18 -18.14
N LYS A 154 1.69 -9.11 -19.38
CA LYS A 154 2.21 -9.93 -20.46
C LYS A 154 3.67 -9.59 -20.75
N GLU A 155 4.03 -8.32 -20.87
CA GLU A 155 5.41 -7.89 -21.07
C GLU A 155 6.32 -8.34 -19.91
N LEU A 156 5.84 -8.27 -18.68
CA LEU A 156 6.57 -8.77 -17.51
C LEU A 156 6.79 -10.28 -17.59
N GLN A 157 5.82 -11.04 -18.08
CA GLN A 157 5.96 -12.48 -18.28
C GLN A 157 7.00 -12.81 -19.36
N ASP A 158 6.98 -12.08 -20.48
CA ASP A 158 7.95 -12.23 -21.56
C ASP A 158 9.38 -11.92 -21.09
N ILE A 159 9.55 -10.84 -20.32
CA ILE A 159 10.85 -10.48 -19.73
C ILE A 159 11.33 -11.55 -18.74
N ARG A 160 10.45 -12.11 -17.91
CA ARG A 160 10.82 -13.22 -17.01
C ARG A 160 11.32 -14.42 -17.77
N GLN A 161 10.66 -14.81 -18.85
CA GLN A 161 11.13 -15.90 -19.71
C GLN A 161 12.51 -15.61 -20.30
N GLN A 162 12.76 -14.36 -20.73
CA GLN A 162 14.08 -13.97 -21.23
C GLN A 162 15.16 -14.00 -20.13
N ILE A 163 14.82 -13.58 -18.91
CA ILE A 163 15.72 -13.67 -17.76
C ILE A 163 16.06 -15.13 -17.45
N ASP A 164 15.06 -16.01 -17.42
CA ASP A 164 15.26 -17.43 -17.13
C ASP A 164 16.10 -18.08 -18.22
N TRP A 165 15.82 -17.78 -19.48
CA TRP A 165 16.64 -18.24 -20.59
C TRP A 165 18.11 -17.78 -20.49
N GLN A 166 18.34 -16.51 -20.16
CA GLN A 166 19.69 -16.01 -19.98
C GLN A 166 20.41 -16.63 -18.78
N ARG A 167 19.70 -16.87 -17.67
CA ARG A 167 20.25 -17.57 -16.51
C ARG A 167 20.70 -18.97 -16.88
N VAL A 168 19.86 -19.73 -17.57
CA VAL A 168 20.20 -21.07 -18.06
C VAL A 168 21.43 -21.01 -18.99
N THR A 169 21.46 -20.05 -19.90
CA THR A 169 22.61 -19.90 -20.81
C THR A 169 23.91 -19.54 -20.09
N LEU A 170 23.84 -18.75 -19.02
CA LEU A 170 24.99 -18.37 -18.21
C LEU A 170 25.44 -19.48 -17.23
N SER A 171 24.51 -20.35 -16.80
CA SER A 171 24.82 -21.51 -15.94
C SER A 171 25.28 -22.74 -16.71
N THR A 172 25.28 -22.68 -18.05
CA THR A 172 25.72 -23.80 -18.89
C THR A 172 27.24 -23.80 -18.97
N ASP A 173 27.87 -24.84 -18.47
CA ASP A 173 29.32 -25.03 -18.60
C ASP A 173 29.67 -25.42 -20.03
N THR A 174 30.75 -24.83 -20.52
CA THR A 174 31.23 -25.09 -21.87
C THR A 174 32.44 -26.03 -21.74
N ILE A 175 32.30 -27.24 -22.23
CA ILE A 175 33.33 -28.27 -22.20
C ILE A 175 33.88 -28.44 -23.62
N ALA A 176 35.10 -29.00 -23.72
CA ALA A 176 35.77 -29.33 -25.00
C ALA A 176 35.90 -28.15 -25.98
N GLU A 177 36.59 -27.07 -25.54
CA GLU A 177 36.93 -25.90 -26.37
C GLU A 177 35.71 -25.22 -27.04
N GLY A 178 34.54 -25.26 -26.37
CA GLY A 178 33.32 -24.59 -26.85
C GLY A 178 32.41 -25.44 -27.74
N SER A 179 32.75 -26.71 -27.97
CA SER A 179 31.95 -27.62 -28.83
C SER A 179 30.84 -28.36 -28.10
N LEU A 180 30.87 -28.40 -26.75
CA LEU A 180 29.87 -29.11 -25.96
C LEU A 180 29.37 -28.19 -24.86
N LYS A 181 28.04 -28.13 -24.70
CA LYS A 181 27.37 -27.44 -23.58
C LYS A 181 26.83 -28.49 -22.62
N LEU A 182 27.24 -28.39 -21.35
CA LEU A 182 26.71 -29.18 -20.26
C LEU A 182 25.69 -28.37 -19.48
N LEU A 183 24.51 -28.93 -19.32
CA LEU A 183 23.45 -28.37 -18.44
C LEU A 183 23.16 -29.39 -17.37
N GLU A 184 23.34 -28.98 -16.10
CA GLU A 184 22.99 -29.77 -14.94
C GLU A 184 21.72 -29.22 -14.30
N GLY A 185 20.84 -30.11 -13.86
CA GLY A 185 19.58 -29.70 -13.24
C GLY A 185 18.89 -30.83 -12.50
N PHE A 186 17.92 -30.49 -11.67
CA PHE A 186 17.15 -31.45 -10.88
C PHE A 186 15.75 -31.62 -11.43
N CYS A 187 15.29 -32.88 -11.53
CA CYS A 187 13.93 -33.21 -11.95
C CYS A 187 13.17 -33.92 -10.82
N PRO A 188 11.92 -33.53 -10.52
CA PRO A 188 11.09 -34.29 -9.61
C PRO A 188 10.80 -35.70 -10.15
N ILE A 189 10.86 -36.73 -9.29
CA ILE A 189 10.63 -38.12 -9.64
C ILE A 189 9.32 -38.35 -10.41
N ASP A 190 8.27 -37.62 -10.04
CA ASP A 190 6.96 -37.69 -10.71
C ASP A 190 6.98 -37.14 -12.15
N LYS A 191 8.01 -36.41 -12.56
CA LYS A 191 8.19 -35.80 -13.87
C LYS A 191 9.34 -36.42 -14.70
N GLU A 192 10.09 -37.35 -14.13
CA GLU A 192 11.23 -38.02 -14.76
C GLU A 192 10.86 -38.59 -16.13
N LYS A 193 9.78 -39.38 -16.22
CA LYS A 193 9.34 -40.00 -17.47
C LYS A 193 8.98 -38.99 -18.56
N GLU A 194 8.32 -37.90 -18.18
CA GLU A 194 7.95 -36.84 -19.13
C GLU A 194 9.21 -36.11 -19.64
N LEU A 195 10.18 -35.87 -18.75
CA LEU A 195 11.45 -35.21 -19.09
C LEU A 195 12.25 -36.10 -20.05
N ASN A 196 12.40 -37.40 -19.75
CA ASN A 196 13.16 -38.33 -20.58
C ASN A 196 12.59 -38.43 -21.97
N GLN A 197 11.26 -38.55 -22.11
CA GLN A 197 10.60 -38.52 -23.41
C GLN A 197 10.86 -37.23 -24.19
N LEU A 198 10.88 -36.08 -23.50
CA LEU A 198 11.18 -34.82 -24.13
C LEU A 198 12.61 -34.75 -24.62
N LEU A 199 13.59 -35.17 -23.79
CA LEU A 199 15.02 -35.18 -24.16
C LEU A 199 15.32 -36.11 -25.32
N GLU A 200 14.71 -37.30 -25.34
CA GLU A 200 14.81 -38.25 -26.47
C GLU A 200 14.23 -37.68 -27.77
N GLN A 201 13.05 -37.04 -27.69
CA GLN A 201 12.42 -36.40 -28.86
C GLN A 201 13.28 -35.26 -29.43
N GLN A 202 13.99 -34.54 -28.57
CA GLN A 202 14.90 -33.45 -28.98
C GLN A 202 16.29 -33.95 -29.39
N GLY A 203 16.58 -35.24 -29.28
CA GLY A 203 17.88 -35.83 -29.61
C GLY A 203 19.00 -35.33 -28.70
N VAL A 204 18.66 -34.97 -27.45
CA VAL A 204 19.64 -34.52 -26.45
C VAL A 204 20.17 -35.74 -25.72
N TYR A 205 21.52 -35.86 -25.65
CA TYR A 205 22.14 -36.87 -24.79
C TYR A 205 22.03 -36.44 -23.34
N TYR A 206 21.58 -37.31 -22.46
CA TYR A 206 21.45 -37.05 -21.03
C TYR A 206 21.95 -38.24 -20.21
N GLN A 207 22.35 -37.95 -18.99
CA GLN A 207 22.77 -38.91 -17.97
C GLN A 207 21.98 -38.61 -16.69
N GLU A 208 21.42 -39.66 -16.10
CA GLU A 208 20.66 -39.57 -14.83
C GLU A 208 21.57 -40.06 -13.71
N GLU A 209 21.61 -39.27 -12.65
CA GLU A 209 22.31 -39.62 -11.43
C GLU A 209 21.46 -39.22 -10.21
N ASP A 210 21.46 -39.99 -9.16
CA ASP A 210 20.83 -39.64 -7.91
C ASP A 210 21.64 -38.53 -7.21
N PRO A 211 20.95 -37.54 -6.62
CA PRO A 211 21.65 -36.47 -5.93
C PRO A 211 22.49 -36.98 -4.76
N THR A 212 23.67 -36.44 -4.61
CA THR A 212 24.61 -36.71 -3.50
C THR A 212 24.39 -35.79 -2.30
N GLU A 213 25.07 -36.07 -1.19
CA GLU A 213 24.98 -35.20 0.02
C GLU A 213 25.55 -33.80 -0.19
N GLU A 214 26.43 -33.62 -1.18
CA GLU A 214 27.05 -32.32 -1.52
C GLU A 214 26.16 -31.44 -2.39
N ASP A 215 25.15 -32.05 -3.04
CA ASP A 215 24.26 -31.34 -3.94
C ASP A 215 23.19 -30.54 -3.17
N LYS A 216 23.05 -29.27 -3.56
CA LYS A 216 21.97 -28.40 -3.05
C LYS A 216 20.65 -28.70 -3.76
N THR A 217 20.13 -29.89 -3.51
CA THR A 217 18.93 -30.40 -4.19
C THR A 217 17.69 -29.58 -3.81
N PRO A 218 16.93 -29.06 -4.79
CA PRO A 218 15.64 -28.44 -4.50
C PRO A 218 14.65 -29.44 -3.94
N ILE A 219 13.82 -29.01 -2.99
CA ILE A 219 12.87 -29.88 -2.30
C ILE A 219 11.49 -29.70 -2.86
N LYS A 220 10.80 -30.82 -3.11
CA LYS A 220 9.39 -30.88 -3.41
C LYS A 220 8.72 -31.80 -2.39
N LEU A 221 7.97 -31.23 -1.44
CA LEU A 221 7.26 -32.01 -0.43
C LEU A 221 6.12 -32.79 -1.08
N HIS A 222 5.94 -34.04 -0.68
CA HIS A 222 4.84 -34.90 -1.11
C HIS A 222 3.88 -35.16 0.04
N ASN A 223 3.12 -34.15 0.41
CA ASN A 223 2.18 -34.17 1.51
C ASN A 223 0.75 -34.53 1.06
N ASN A 224 0.02 -35.19 1.96
CA ASN A 224 -1.42 -35.38 1.80
C ASN A 224 -2.17 -34.03 1.88
N TRP A 225 -3.45 -34.03 1.54
CA TRP A 225 -4.25 -32.78 1.51
C TRP A 225 -4.28 -32.03 2.84
N PHE A 226 -4.27 -32.75 3.97
CA PHE A 226 -4.31 -32.15 5.30
C PHE A 226 -2.94 -31.55 5.67
N ALA A 227 -1.86 -32.30 5.55
CA ALA A 227 -0.51 -31.81 5.82
C ALA A 227 -0.15 -30.61 4.92
N ARG A 228 -0.60 -30.64 3.65
CA ARG A 228 -0.38 -29.52 2.71
C ARG A 228 -0.96 -28.18 3.20
N LEU A 229 -2.02 -28.20 4.03
CA LEU A 229 -2.54 -26.97 4.64
C LEU A 229 -1.50 -26.30 5.55
N PHE A 230 -0.59 -27.08 6.15
CA PHE A 230 0.41 -26.61 7.11
C PHE A 230 1.81 -26.39 6.48
N GLU A 231 2.00 -26.69 5.21
CA GLU A 231 3.26 -26.39 4.50
C GLU A 231 3.67 -24.90 4.60
N PRO A 232 2.76 -23.90 4.48
CA PRO A 232 3.13 -22.50 4.66
C PRO A 232 3.73 -22.23 6.05
N LEU A 233 3.24 -22.93 7.07
CA LEU A 233 3.76 -22.79 8.43
C LEU A 233 5.17 -23.40 8.53
N THR A 234 5.39 -24.59 7.98
CA THR A 234 6.73 -25.20 7.91
C THR A 234 7.69 -24.28 7.15
N GLY A 235 7.28 -23.70 6.03
CA GLY A 235 8.09 -22.76 5.24
C GLY A 235 8.48 -21.48 5.99
N MET A 236 7.71 -21.04 6.99
CA MET A 236 8.06 -19.89 7.85
C MET A 236 9.23 -20.21 8.78
N TYR A 237 9.37 -21.46 9.23
CA TYR A 237 10.48 -21.92 10.07
C TYR A 237 11.71 -22.31 9.23
N GLY A 238 11.51 -22.70 7.99
CA GLY A 238 12.54 -23.18 7.06
C GLY A 238 12.15 -24.51 6.46
N TRP A 239 12.42 -24.67 5.17
CA TRP A 239 12.20 -25.95 4.48
C TRP A 239 13.24 -26.98 4.93
N PRO A 240 12.84 -28.23 5.17
CA PRO A 240 13.78 -29.29 5.49
C PRO A 240 14.77 -29.50 4.32
N SER A 241 16.00 -29.94 4.57
CA SER A 241 16.92 -30.33 3.50
C SER A 241 16.52 -31.67 2.86
N TYR A 242 17.10 -31.99 1.70
CA TYR A 242 16.72 -33.21 0.93
C TYR A 242 16.79 -34.50 1.74
N GLN A 243 17.69 -34.55 2.71
CA GLN A 243 17.89 -35.74 3.58
C GLN A 243 17.12 -35.65 4.89
N GLU A 244 16.54 -34.50 5.20
CA GLU A 244 15.83 -34.30 6.46
C GLU A 244 14.38 -34.81 6.35
N PHE A 245 13.87 -35.22 7.48
CA PHE A 245 12.47 -35.63 7.59
C PHE A 245 11.54 -34.40 7.47
N ASP A 246 10.46 -34.53 6.70
CA ASP A 246 9.43 -33.49 6.62
C ASP A 246 8.60 -33.47 7.92
N PRO A 247 8.69 -32.42 8.74
CA PRO A 247 7.94 -32.31 9.99
C PRO A 247 6.45 -31.99 9.77
N THR A 248 6.05 -31.54 8.58
CA THR A 248 4.70 -31.00 8.29
C THR A 248 3.56 -31.96 8.67
N PRO A 249 3.63 -33.29 8.35
CA PRO A 249 2.56 -34.22 8.72
C PRO A 249 2.34 -34.38 10.21
N ILE A 250 3.39 -34.18 11.01
CA ILE A 250 3.33 -34.23 12.46
C ILE A 250 2.96 -32.87 13.04
N LEU A 251 3.60 -31.80 12.54
CA LEU A 251 3.38 -30.44 12.98
C LEU A 251 1.90 -30.04 12.85
N GLY A 252 1.26 -30.38 11.73
CA GLY A 252 -0.10 -29.97 11.41
C GLY A 252 -1.13 -30.35 12.48
N PRO A 253 -1.30 -31.63 12.83
CA PRO A 253 -2.26 -32.05 13.85
C PRO A 253 -2.00 -31.44 15.22
N PHE A 254 -0.72 -31.43 15.66
CA PHE A 254 -0.34 -30.86 16.95
C PHE A 254 -0.57 -29.34 16.99
N PHE A 255 -0.19 -28.63 15.94
CA PHE A 255 -0.42 -27.19 15.86
C PHE A 255 -1.92 -26.85 15.89
N LEU A 256 -2.74 -27.59 15.12
CA LEU A 256 -4.19 -27.45 15.12
C LEU A 256 -4.77 -27.67 16.52
N LEU A 257 -4.37 -28.75 17.19
CA LEU A 257 -4.82 -29.10 18.52
C LEU A 257 -4.46 -28.01 19.55
N PHE A 258 -3.18 -27.67 19.65
CA PHE A 258 -2.72 -26.68 20.63
C PHE A 258 -3.31 -25.29 20.38
N PHE A 259 -3.36 -24.86 19.13
CA PHE A 259 -3.97 -23.58 18.76
C PHE A 259 -5.43 -23.53 19.17
N SER A 260 -6.19 -24.60 18.88
CA SER A 260 -7.59 -24.70 19.23
C SER A 260 -7.84 -24.68 20.74
N LEU A 261 -6.99 -25.36 21.51
CA LEU A 261 -7.03 -25.35 22.98
C LEU A 261 -6.65 -23.97 23.55
N CYS A 262 -5.67 -23.29 22.97
CA CYS A 262 -5.24 -21.96 23.44
C CYS A 262 -6.29 -20.89 23.23
N ILE A 263 -7.00 -20.92 22.10
CA ILE A 263 -8.08 -19.96 21.83
C ILE A 263 -9.35 -20.35 22.58
N GLY A 264 -9.77 -21.63 22.53
CA GLY A 264 -10.87 -22.20 23.29
C GLY A 264 -12.17 -21.39 23.27
N ASP A 265 -12.46 -20.67 22.22
CA ASP A 265 -13.62 -19.78 22.08
C ASP A 265 -14.26 -19.91 20.70
N ALA A 266 -15.56 -20.28 20.70
CA ALA A 266 -16.30 -20.48 19.48
C ALA A 266 -16.51 -19.20 18.67
N GLY A 267 -16.66 -18.04 19.32
CA GLY A 267 -16.81 -16.75 18.65
C GLY A 267 -15.55 -16.33 17.89
N TYR A 268 -14.39 -16.46 18.53
CA TYR A 268 -13.10 -16.23 17.86
C TYR A 268 -12.86 -17.26 16.75
N GLY A 269 -13.25 -18.51 16.95
CA GLY A 269 -13.17 -19.55 15.93
C GLY A 269 -13.95 -19.19 14.67
N LEU A 270 -15.21 -18.75 14.82
CA LEU A 270 -16.04 -18.27 13.70
C LEU A 270 -15.43 -17.04 13.00
N ALA A 271 -14.90 -16.11 13.78
CA ALA A 271 -14.21 -14.94 13.21
C ALA A 271 -13.00 -15.35 12.37
N LEU A 272 -12.19 -16.31 12.82
CA LEU A 272 -11.04 -16.84 12.06
C LEU A 272 -11.48 -17.54 10.76
N ILE A 273 -12.59 -18.30 10.79
CA ILE A 273 -13.15 -18.90 9.57
C ILE A 273 -13.49 -17.81 8.55
N LEU A 274 -14.17 -16.75 8.99
CA LEU A 274 -14.54 -15.62 8.12
C LEU A 274 -13.32 -14.93 7.54
N VAL A 275 -12.34 -14.59 8.38
CA VAL A 275 -11.09 -13.94 7.94
C VAL A 275 -10.32 -14.84 6.97
N GLY A 276 -10.16 -16.13 7.30
CA GLY A 276 -9.49 -17.09 6.43
C GLY A 276 -10.18 -17.24 5.07
N PHE A 277 -11.50 -17.22 5.05
CA PHE A 277 -12.30 -17.25 3.81
C PHE A 277 -12.12 -15.97 2.98
N LEU A 278 -12.05 -14.79 3.61
CA LEU A 278 -11.80 -13.53 2.91
C LEU A 278 -10.39 -13.49 2.30
N ILE A 279 -9.40 -14.03 3.00
CA ILE A 279 -8.01 -14.17 2.48
C ILE A 279 -8.00 -15.18 1.32
N TYR A 280 -8.65 -16.33 1.47
CA TYR A 280 -8.75 -17.35 0.40
C TYR A 280 -9.40 -16.80 -0.88
N LYS A 281 -10.36 -15.88 -0.76
CA LYS A 281 -11.02 -15.21 -1.89
C LYS A 281 -10.30 -13.97 -2.40
N ASP A 282 -9.07 -13.69 -1.94
CA ASP A 282 -8.29 -12.49 -2.29
C ASP A 282 -9.02 -11.15 -2.01
N LYS A 283 -10.06 -11.18 -1.18
CA LYS A 283 -10.76 -9.95 -0.78
C LYS A 283 -9.99 -9.16 0.28
N LEU A 284 -9.24 -9.86 1.13
CA LEU A 284 -8.35 -9.25 2.11
C LEU A 284 -6.90 -9.44 1.61
N LYS A 285 -6.34 -8.40 1.01
CA LYS A 285 -4.98 -8.41 0.46
C LYS A 285 -3.98 -8.09 1.57
N ILE A 286 -3.63 -9.09 2.36
CA ILE A 286 -2.54 -8.98 3.35
C ILE A 286 -1.40 -9.86 2.83
N ASP A 287 -0.35 -9.22 2.30
CA ASP A 287 0.76 -9.92 1.63
C ASP A 287 1.42 -10.97 2.53
N MET A 288 1.50 -10.72 3.83
CA MET A 288 2.06 -11.64 4.82
C MET A 288 1.26 -12.95 4.95
N PHE A 289 -0.05 -12.93 4.73
CA PHE A 289 -0.95 -14.10 4.84
C PHE A 289 -1.37 -14.66 3.49
N LYS A 290 -0.70 -14.29 2.41
CA LYS A 290 -0.99 -14.79 1.07
C LYS A 290 -0.80 -16.31 1.03
N GLY A 291 -1.85 -17.04 0.66
CA GLY A 291 -1.85 -18.51 0.66
C GLY A 291 -2.18 -19.16 2.01
N MET A 292 -2.28 -18.41 3.11
CA MET A 292 -2.59 -18.95 4.44
C MET A 292 -4.10 -19.04 4.75
N GLY A 293 -4.96 -18.60 3.84
CA GLY A 293 -6.43 -18.66 4.05
C GLY A 293 -6.94 -20.03 4.50
N PRO A 294 -6.58 -21.15 3.85
CA PRO A 294 -7.03 -22.48 4.24
C PRO A 294 -6.59 -22.92 5.64
N ILE A 295 -5.35 -22.62 6.05
CA ILE A 295 -4.88 -22.96 7.40
C ILE A 295 -5.63 -22.15 8.46
N ILE A 296 -5.85 -20.84 8.22
CA ILE A 296 -6.60 -19.97 9.15
C ILE A 296 -8.04 -20.47 9.31
N MET A 297 -8.68 -20.91 8.23
CA MET A 297 -10.01 -21.55 8.31
C MET A 297 -9.98 -22.84 9.12
N ALA A 298 -8.98 -23.71 8.90
CA ALA A 298 -8.86 -24.98 9.65
C ALA A 298 -8.65 -24.72 11.14
N LEU A 299 -7.82 -23.75 11.52
CA LEU A 299 -7.61 -23.32 12.90
C LEU A 299 -8.88 -22.74 13.51
N GLY A 300 -9.65 -21.97 12.75
CA GLY A 300 -10.95 -21.45 13.17
C GLY A 300 -11.98 -22.55 13.45
N VAL A 301 -12.03 -23.58 12.59
CA VAL A 301 -12.90 -24.75 12.81
C VAL A 301 -12.50 -25.50 14.09
N GLY A 302 -11.21 -25.76 14.28
CA GLY A 302 -10.72 -26.40 15.51
C GLY A 302 -11.07 -25.60 16.77
N SER A 303 -10.85 -24.29 16.76
CA SER A 303 -11.17 -23.40 17.90
C SER A 303 -12.67 -23.34 18.18
N THR A 304 -13.51 -23.37 17.14
CA THR A 304 -14.97 -23.40 17.30
C THR A 304 -15.42 -24.69 17.97
N ILE A 305 -14.86 -25.84 17.58
CA ILE A 305 -15.20 -27.16 18.16
C ILE A 305 -14.79 -27.23 19.63
N VAL A 306 -13.61 -26.72 19.97
CA VAL A 306 -13.10 -26.77 21.35
C VAL A 306 -13.81 -25.75 22.24
N GLY A 307 -14.23 -24.62 21.70
CA GLY A 307 -14.88 -23.53 22.43
C GLY A 307 -16.40 -23.69 22.61
N TYR A 308 -16.98 -24.72 21.99
CA TYR A 308 -18.40 -25.06 22.13
C TYR A 308 -18.58 -26.07 23.26
#